data_b723d23dbf578ab833f7238f2d2dc446
#
_entry.id   b723d23dbf578ab833f7238f2d2dc446
#
_cell.length_a   1.000
_cell.length_b   1.000
_cell.length_c   1.000
_cell.angle_alpha   90.00
_cell.angle_beta   90.00
_cell.angle_gamma   90.00
#
_symmetry.space_group_name_H-M   'P 1'
#
loop_
_entity.id
_entity.type
_entity.pdbx_description
1 polymer ?
#
loop_
_entity_poly.entity_id
_entity_poly.type
_entity_poly.pdbx_seq_one_letter_code
_entity_poly.pdbx_strand_id
1 'polypeptide(L)'
;LSNDQLATMLGTTTEDVADQIAALEAKGIIKGYKPIIDYEKIDGEIVTAIIELKVTPQKDFGFEEIAKRIVEYNEVDSVYLMSGGYDLSVTVKGKTFKDIARFVAHRLAPLDSVISTATHFVLSCYKDTGIVLCDASSDERGHNWL
;
A
#
# COMPACT_ATOMS: atom_id res chain seq x y z
N LEU A 1 11.27 11.40 -12.88
CA LEU A 1 12.47 11.72 -13.67
C LEU A 1 12.44 11.00 -15.01
N SER A 2 12.77 11.72 -16.07
CA SER A 2 12.93 11.13 -17.40
C SER A 2 14.27 10.37 -17.49
N ASN A 3 14.39 9.51 -18.52
CA ASN A 3 15.65 8.82 -18.76
C ASN A 3 16.81 9.79 -19.03
N ASP A 4 16.51 10.92 -19.68
CA ASP A 4 17.51 11.99 -19.92
C ASP A 4 18.00 12.61 -18.63
N GLN A 5 17.09 12.90 -17.70
CA GLN A 5 17.43 13.46 -16.39
C GLN A 5 18.24 12.46 -15.56
N LEU A 6 17.84 11.19 -15.56
CA LEU A 6 18.57 10.12 -14.87
C LEU A 6 19.98 9.95 -15.45
N ALA A 7 20.11 9.96 -16.78
CA ALA A 7 21.40 9.85 -17.45
C ALA A 7 22.35 10.99 -17.04
N THR A 8 21.84 12.22 -16.99
CA THR A 8 22.62 13.38 -16.52
C THR A 8 23.06 13.22 -15.07
N MET A 9 22.17 12.80 -14.18
CA MET A 9 22.48 12.61 -12.76
C MET A 9 23.50 11.51 -12.52
N LEU A 10 23.44 10.43 -13.32
CA LEU A 10 24.33 9.27 -13.18
C LEU A 10 25.62 9.38 -14.00
N GLY A 11 25.77 10.41 -14.81
CA GLY A 11 26.96 10.60 -15.67
C GLY A 11 27.06 9.58 -16.81
N THR A 12 25.94 9.16 -17.37
CA THR A 12 25.85 8.15 -18.43
C THR A 12 24.95 8.64 -19.58
N THR A 13 24.61 7.77 -20.52
CA THR A 13 23.76 8.06 -21.66
C THR A 13 22.30 7.66 -21.41
N THR A 14 21.39 8.29 -22.14
CA THR A 14 19.95 7.93 -22.11
C THR A 14 19.73 6.48 -22.53
N GLU A 15 20.46 5.97 -23.52
CA GLU A 15 20.40 4.56 -23.94
C GLU A 15 20.83 3.60 -22.83
N ASP A 16 21.89 3.95 -22.10
CA ASP A 16 22.37 3.13 -20.99
C ASP A 16 21.32 3.07 -19.86
N VAL A 17 20.68 4.17 -19.53
CA VAL A 17 19.56 4.21 -18.55
C VAL A 17 18.42 3.31 -19.01
N ALA A 18 18.00 3.41 -20.27
CA ALA A 18 16.92 2.59 -20.81
C ALA A 18 17.28 1.08 -20.76
N ASP A 19 18.50 0.73 -21.11
CA ASP A 19 18.98 -0.65 -21.06
C ASP A 19 19.02 -1.19 -19.62
N GLN A 20 19.47 -0.41 -18.68
CA GLN A 20 19.49 -0.80 -17.25
C GLN A 20 18.08 -0.99 -16.69
N ILE A 21 17.14 -0.11 -17.02
CA ILE A 21 15.73 -0.25 -16.60
C ILE A 21 15.13 -1.52 -17.19
N ALA A 22 15.33 -1.75 -18.49
CA ALA A 22 14.85 -2.96 -19.16
C ALA A 22 15.43 -4.24 -18.54
N ALA A 23 16.70 -4.23 -18.15
CA ALA A 23 17.33 -5.35 -17.47
C ALA A 23 16.72 -5.60 -16.08
N LEU A 24 16.44 -4.56 -15.32
CA LEU A 24 15.79 -4.66 -14.01
C LEU A 24 14.36 -5.19 -14.12
N GLU A 25 13.61 -4.77 -15.13
CA GLU A 25 12.27 -5.29 -15.43
C GLU A 25 12.33 -6.77 -15.82
N ALA A 26 13.25 -7.14 -16.72
CA ALA A 26 13.42 -8.52 -17.16
C ALA A 26 13.80 -9.48 -16.03
N LYS A 27 14.59 -9.02 -15.08
CA LYS A 27 14.96 -9.78 -13.87
C LYS A 27 13.85 -9.82 -12.83
N GLY A 28 12.74 -9.08 -13.04
CA GLY A 28 11.66 -8.98 -12.10
C GLY A 28 11.97 -8.18 -10.84
N ILE A 29 13.00 -7.35 -10.88
CA ILE A 29 13.34 -6.43 -9.78
C ILE A 29 12.36 -5.27 -9.79
N ILE A 30 12.12 -4.67 -10.96
CA ILE A 30 11.03 -3.71 -11.16
C ILE A 30 9.80 -4.51 -11.57
N LYS A 31 8.78 -4.51 -10.73
CA LYS A 31 7.51 -5.23 -10.94
C LYS A 31 6.43 -4.37 -11.58
N GLY A 32 6.53 -3.07 -11.47
CA GLY A 32 5.53 -2.17 -12.00
C GLY A 32 5.83 -0.72 -11.65
N TYR A 33 4.97 0.17 -12.14
CA TYR A 33 5.02 1.59 -11.90
C TYR A 33 3.68 2.06 -11.38
N LYS A 34 3.71 2.96 -10.41
CA LYS A 34 2.49 3.44 -9.76
C LYS A 34 2.58 4.96 -9.57
N PRO A 35 1.56 5.72 -9.99
CA PRO A 35 1.47 7.13 -9.65
C PRO A 35 1.16 7.31 -8.17
N ILE A 36 1.73 8.34 -7.56
CA ILE A 36 1.34 8.77 -6.22
C ILE A 36 0.18 9.74 -6.37
N ILE A 37 -0.95 9.42 -5.76
CA ILE A 37 -2.20 10.14 -5.92
C ILE A 37 -2.63 10.74 -4.58
N ASP A 38 -2.94 12.03 -4.58
CA ASP A 38 -3.59 12.69 -3.45
C ASP A 38 -5.10 12.46 -3.56
N TYR A 39 -5.59 11.45 -2.87
CA TYR A 39 -7.00 11.06 -2.91
C TYR A 39 -7.93 12.10 -2.29
N GLU A 40 -7.43 12.98 -1.44
CA GLU A 40 -8.24 14.08 -0.86
C GLU A 40 -8.64 15.12 -1.91
N LYS A 41 -7.91 15.20 -3.02
CA LYS A 41 -8.17 16.13 -4.14
C LYS A 41 -9.06 15.55 -5.24
N ILE A 42 -9.44 14.29 -5.12
CA ILE A 42 -10.34 13.64 -6.10
C ILE A 42 -11.79 13.82 -5.63
N ASP A 43 -12.68 14.17 -6.57
CA ASP A 43 -14.11 14.19 -6.31
C ASP A 43 -14.62 12.77 -6.09
N GLY A 44 -15.28 12.55 -4.97
CA GLY A 44 -15.73 11.24 -4.53
C GLY A 44 -14.94 10.75 -3.31
N GLU A 45 -15.57 9.88 -2.55
CA GLU A 45 -14.96 9.34 -1.34
C GLU A 45 -14.15 8.09 -1.67
N ILE A 46 -12.87 8.10 -1.29
CA ILE A 46 -12.02 6.91 -1.25
C ILE A 46 -11.54 6.78 0.19
N VAL A 47 -11.86 5.65 0.79
CA VAL A 47 -11.46 5.31 2.15
C VAL A 47 -10.35 4.29 2.07
N THR A 48 -9.26 4.55 2.78
CA THR A 48 -8.14 3.62 2.92
C THR A 48 -8.11 3.10 4.35
N ALA A 49 -7.94 1.80 4.50
CA ALA A 49 -7.78 1.17 5.79
C ALA A 49 -6.55 0.26 5.80
N ILE A 50 -5.90 0.20 6.95
CA ILE A 50 -4.83 -0.74 7.25
C ILE A 50 -5.39 -1.75 8.23
N ILE A 51 -5.39 -3.03 7.83
CA ILE A 51 -5.97 -4.11 8.62
C ILE A 51 -4.85 -4.99 9.13
N GLU A 52 -4.77 -5.12 10.45
CA GLU A 52 -3.84 -6.01 11.12
C GLU A 52 -4.50 -7.37 11.32
N LEU A 53 -3.83 -8.43 10.89
CA LEU A 53 -4.30 -9.79 11.06
C LEU A 53 -3.36 -10.58 11.97
N LYS A 54 -3.94 -11.24 12.97
CA LYS A 54 -3.28 -12.34 13.68
C LYS A 54 -3.69 -13.64 13.02
N VAL A 55 -2.72 -14.46 12.70
CA VAL A 55 -2.91 -15.65 11.88
C VAL A 55 -2.18 -16.82 12.51
N THR A 56 -2.81 -18.00 12.49
CA THR A 56 -2.11 -19.25 12.82
C THR A 56 -1.31 -19.71 11.61
N PRO A 57 0.03 -19.87 11.73
CA PRO A 57 0.82 -20.35 10.60
C PRO A 57 0.44 -21.79 10.24
N GLN A 58 0.36 -22.07 8.94
CA GLN A 58 0.14 -23.41 8.43
C GLN A 58 1.41 -24.26 8.61
N LYS A 59 1.24 -25.53 8.99
CA LYS A 59 2.33 -26.40 9.42
C LYS A 59 3.48 -26.54 8.41
N ASP A 60 3.18 -26.56 7.12
CA ASP A 60 4.17 -26.76 6.07
C ASP A 60 4.42 -25.51 5.21
N PHE A 61 3.57 -24.49 5.32
CA PHE A 61 3.55 -23.32 4.41
C PHE A 61 3.68 -21.96 5.13
N GLY A 62 3.74 -21.97 6.47
CA GLY A 62 3.81 -20.74 7.25
C GLY A 62 2.62 -19.81 6.96
N PHE A 63 2.92 -18.56 6.59
CA PHE A 63 1.91 -17.54 6.30
C PHE A 63 1.64 -17.37 4.79
N GLU A 64 2.36 -18.08 3.93
CA GLU A 64 2.29 -17.87 2.48
C GLU A 64 0.94 -18.18 1.88
N GLU A 65 0.29 -19.26 2.31
CA GLU A 65 -1.00 -19.65 1.75
C GLU A 65 -2.08 -18.61 1.99
N ILE A 66 -2.16 -18.11 3.20
CA ILE A 66 -3.14 -17.07 3.51
C ILE A 66 -2.81 -15.76 2.78
N ALA A 67 -1.54 -15.40 2.69
CA ALA A 67 -1.11 -14.23 1.94
C ALA A 67 -1.49 -14.36 0.46
N LYS A 68 -1.29 -15.52 -0.16
CA LYS A 68 -1.67 -15.78 -1.55
C LYS A 68 -3.17 -15.63 -1.80
N ARG A 69 -4.00 -16.02 -0.85
CA ARG A 69 -5.46 -15.81 -0.93
C ARG A 69 -5.83 -14.34 -0.86
N ILE A 70 -5.21 -13.62 0.07
CA ILE A 70 -5.51 -12.21 0.32
C ILE A 70 -5.12 -11.34 -0.88
N VAL A 71 -3.97 -11.60 -1.50
CA VAL A 71 -3.51 -10.81 -2.66
C VAL A 71 -4.41 -10.91 -3.89
N GLU A 72 -5.27 -11.92 -3.97
CA GLU A 72 -6.21 -12.10 -5.07
C GLU A 72 -7.43 -11.18 -5.00
N TYR A 73 -7.72 -10.59 -3.82
CA TYR A 73 -8.86 -9.68 -3.69
C TYR A 73 -8.57 -8.32 -4.32
N ASN A 74 -9.48 -7.87 -5.16
CA ASN A 74 -9.34 -6.58 -5.88
C ASN A 74 -9.28 -5.36 -4.96
N GLU A 75 -9.90 -5.45 -3.79
CA GLU A 75 -9.92 -4.39 -2.78
C GLU A 75 -8.57 -4.22 -2.10
N VAL A 76 -7.71 -5.23 -2.17
CA VAL A 76 -6.41 -5.26 -1.51
C VAL A 76 -5.36 -4.53 -2.34
N ASP A 77 -4.76 -3.52 -1.74
CA ASP A 77 -3.73 -2.69 -2.34
C ASP A 77 -2.32 -3.18 -1.98
N SER A 78 -2.14 -3.62 -0.73
CA SER A 78 -0.84 -4.09 -0.23
C SER A 78 -1.00 -5.17 0.82
N VAL A 79 -0.07 -6.11 0.83
CA VAL A 79 0.02 -7.16 1.87
C VAL A 79 1.47 -7.27 2.32
N TYR A 80 1.70 -7.17 3.61
CA TYR A 80 3.02 -7.33 4.22
C TYR A 80 2.99 -8.40 5.30
N LEU A 81 4.01 -9.24 5.34
CA LEU A 81 4.31 -10.06 6.50
C LEU A 81 5.08 -9.22 7.52
N MET A 82 4.60 -9.17 8.74
CA MET A 82 5.12 -8.30 9.79
C MET A 82 5.71 -9.09 10.95
N SER A 83 6.71 -8.54 11.58
CA SER A 83 7.15 -8.96 12.91
C SER A 83 6.52 -8.02 13.94
N GLY A 84 6.17 -8.54 15.13
CA GLY A 84 5.60 -7.75 16.22
C GLY A 84 4.27 -8.31 16.71
N GLY A 85 3.34 -7.44 17.08
CA GLY A 85 2.09 -7.82 17.72
C GLY A 85 1.05 -8.47 16.80
N TYR A 86 1.27 -8.47 15.49
CA TYR A 86 0.40 -9.09 14.49
C TYR A 86 1.25 -9.62 13.34
N ASP A 87 0.65 -10.43 12.46
CA ASP A 87 1.38 -11.20 11.48
C ASP A 87 1.30 -10.64 10.06
N LEU A 88 0.14 -10.15 9.65
CA LEU A 88 -0.06 -9.58 8.32
C LEU A 88 -0.66 -8.17 8.42
N SER A 89 -0.14 -7.27 7.60
CA SER A 89 -0.70 -5.94 7.37
C SER A 89 -1.30 -5.89 5.97
N VAL A 90 -2.61 -5.62 5.90
CA VAL A 90 -3.34 -5.57 4.64
C VAL A 90 -3.90 -4.16 4.45
N THR A 91 -3.48 -3.50 3.37
CA THR A 91 -4.04 -2.20 3.02
C THR A 91 -5.15 -2.39 2.00
N VAL A 92 -6.32 -1.88 2.29
CA VAL A 92 -7.49 -1.96 1.42
C VAL A 92 -8.06 -0.58 1.14
N LYS A 93 -8.69 -0.44 -0.01
CA LYS A 93 -9.40 0.77 -0.43
C LYS A 93 -10.85 0.44 -0.75
N GLY A 94 -11.73 1.36 -0.40
CA GLY A 94 -13.15 1.26 -0.67
C GLY A 94 -13.79 2.64 -0.77
N LYS A 95 -15.08 2.68 -1.06
CA LYS A 95 -15.81 3.94 -1.19
C LYS A 95 -16.29 4.46 0.16
N THR A 96 -16.62 3.57 1.09
CA THR A 96 -17.16 3.93 2.41
C THR A 96 -16.52 3.07 3.49
N PHE A 97 -16.60 3.54 4.74
CA PHE A 97 -16.21 2.75 5.91
C PHE A 97 -16.98 1.42 5.97
N LYS A 98 -18.24 1.44 5.60
CA LYS A 98 -19.11 0.26 5.60
C LYS A 98 -18.65 -0.78 4.58
N ASP A 99 -18.20 -0.36 3.41
CA ASP A 99 -17.67 -1.27 2.39
C ASP A 99 -16.43 -1.99 2.91
N ILE A 100 -15.54 -1.27 3.59
CA ILE A 100 -14.34 -1.87 4.18
C ILE A 100 -14.71 -2.82 5.32
N ALA A 101 -15.63 -2.42 6.20
CA ALA A 101 -16.10 -3.27 7.28
C ALA A 101 -16.71 -4.57 6.75
N ARG A 102 -17.49 -4.51 5.67
CA ARG A 102 -18.04 -5.68 4.99
C ARG A 102 -16.96 -6.57 4.40
N PHE A 103 -15.97 -5.97 3.75
CA PHE A 103 -14.84 -6.71 3.21
C PHE A 103 -14.12 -7.50 4.30
N VAL A 104 -13.81 -6.87 5.42
CA VAL A 104 -13.17 -7.55 6.56
C VAL A 104 -14.05 -8.69 7.08
N ALA A 105 -15.34 -8.44 7.31
CA ALA A 105 -16.25 -9.40 7.87
C ALA A 105 -16.53 -10.60 6.95
N HIS A 106 -16.55 -10.38 5.63
CA HIS A 106 -16.93 -11.42 4.66
C HIS A 106 -15.75 -12.09 3.97
N ARG A 107 -14.60 -11.43 3.91
CA ARG A 107 -13.43 -11.92 3.16
C ARG A 107 -12.23 -12.27 4.03
N LEU A 108 -11.94 -11.50 5.06
CA LEU A 108 -10.76 -11.70 5.89
C LEU A 108 -11.04 -12.48 7.16
N ALA A 109 -12.00 -12.04 7.94
CA ALA A 109 -12.34 -12.69 9.22
C ALA A 109 -12.75 -14.16 9.08
N PRO A 110 -13.46 -14.60 8.01
CA PRO A 110 -13.85 -16.00 7.86
C PRO A 110 -12.73 -16.95 7.43
N LEU A 111 -11.56 -16.45 7.03
CA LEU A 111 -10.44 -17.33 6.68
C LEU A 111 -10.02 -18.18 7.88
N ASP A 112 -9.87 -19.47 7.67
CA ASP A 112 -9.69 -20.47 8.76
C ASP A 112 -8.50 -20.15 9.67
N SER A 113 -7.42 -19.61 9.11
CA SER A 113 -6.21 -19.30 9.87
C SER A 113 -6.24 -17.94 10.55
N VAL A 114 -7.24 -17.09 10.29
CA VAL A 114 -7.34 -15.77 10.92
C VAL A 114 -7.91 -15.89 12.33
N ILE A 115 -7.11 -15.48 13.31
CA ILE A 115 -7.48 -15.48 14.71
C ILE A 115 -8.23 -14.20 15.08
N SER A 116 -7.71 -13.05 14.64
CA SER A 116 -8.30 -11.75 14.92
C SER A 116 -7.93 -10.73 13.86
N THR A 117 -8.76 -9.71 13.74
CA THR A 117 -8.58 -8.58 12.83
C THR A 117 -8.69 -7.28 13.60
N ALA A 118 -7.88 -6.29 13.23
CA ALA A 118 -8.00 -4.91 13.73
C ALA A 118 -7.94 -3.97 12.54
N THR A 119 -8.99 -3.18 12.34
CA THR A 119 -9.11 -2.26 11.21
C THR A 119 -8.79 -0.85 11.66
N HIS A 120 -7.83 -0.22 10.98
CA HIS A 120 -7.42 1.16 11.20
C HIS A 120 -7.71 1.98 9.96
N PHE A 121 -8.56 3.00 10.07
CA PHE A 121 -8.85 3.89 8.96
C PHE A 121 -7.80 5.00 8.86
N VAL A 122 -7.30 5.22 7.65
CA VAL A 122 -6.40 6.34 7.37
C VAL A 122 -7.24 7.61 7.29
N LEU A 123 -6.99 8.56 8.19
CA LEU A 123 -7.71 9.83 8.23
C LEU A 123 -7.10 10.85 7.28
N SER A 124 -5.79 10.86 7.14
CA SER A 124 -5.06 11.78 6.27
C SER A 124 -3.71 11.19 5.91
N CYS A 125 -3.23 11.48 4.71
CA CYS A 125 -1.89 11.08 4.28
C CYS A 125 -1.05 12.33 4.06
N TYR A 126 0.01 12.48 4.83
CA TYR A 126 0.92 13.63 4.74
C TYR A 126 2.06 13.41 3.78
N LYS A 127 2.54 12.19 3.68
CA LYS A 127 3.65 11.81 2.80
C LYS A 127 3.47 10.35 2.37
N ASP A 128 3.64 10.08 1.11
CA ASP A 128 3.54 8.73 0.56
C ASP A 128 4.73 8.46 -0.36
N THR A 129 5.47 7.42 -0.04
CA THR A 129 6.61 6.92 -0.83
C THR A 129 7.57 8.05 -1.26
N GLY A 130 7.91 8.92 -0.31
CA GLY A 130 8.82 10.04 -0.53
C GLY A 130 8.20 11.32 -1.09
N ILE A 131 6.92 11.29 -1.48
CA ILE A 131 6.21 12.46 -2.01
C ILE A 131 5.38 13.11 -0.89
N VAL A 132 5.60 14.41 -0.67
CA VAL A 132 4.83 15.20 0.30
C VAL A 132 3.48 15.57 -0.30
N LEU A 133 2.40 15.22 0.39
CA LEU A 133 1.02 15.48 -0.04
C LEU A 133 0.38 16.67 0.67
N CYS A 134 0.85 17.01 1.88
CA CYS A 134 0.37 18.20 2.60
C CYS A 134 1.01 19.46 2.02
N ASP A 135 0.18 20.49 1.73
CA ASP A 135 0.68 21.80 1.34
C ASP A 135 1.19 22.56 2.56
N ALA A 136 2.34 23.26 2.42
CA ALA A 136 2.90 24.09 3.50
C ALA A 136 1.96 25.21 3.95
N SER A 137 1.00 25.61 3.09
CA SER A 137 -0.02 26.61 3.35
C SER A 137 -1.28 26.07 4.02
N SER A 138 -1.44 24.75 4.13
CA SER A 138 -2.64 24.12 4.73
C SER A 138 -2.51 23.85 6.23
N ASP A 139 -1.40 24.22 6.82
CA ASP A 139 -1.12 23.97 8.24
C ASP A 139 -1.82 24.95 9.20
N GLU A 140 -2.75 25.76 8.69
CA GLU A 140 -3.65 26.57 9.54
C GLU A 140 -4.57 25.71 10.43
N ARG A 141 -4.74 24.43 10.09
CA ARG A 141 -5.54 23.49 10.91
C ARG A 141 -4.86 23.08 12.21
N GLY A 142 -3.54 23.23 12.29
CA GLY A 142 -2.80 22.98 13.53
C GLY A 142 -2.80 24.13 14.52
N HIS A 143 -3.15 25.35 14.08
CA HIS A 143 -3.13 26.54 14.93
C HIS A 143 -4.44 26.82 15.67
N ASN A 144 -5.53 26.15 15.31
CA ASN A 144 -6.86 26.35 15.91
C ASN A 144 -7.16 25.42 17.08
N TRP A 145 -6.20 24.65 17.57
CA TRP A 145 -6.39 23.72 18.68
C TRP A 145 -5.63 24.11 19.96
N LEU A 146 -5.10 25.34 20.01
CA LEU A 146 -4.48 25.90 21.21
C LEU A 146 -5.36 26.99 21.82
#